data_832fdb8b229731b10cb9436b71e6d7dd
#
_entry.id   832fdb8b229731b10cb9436b71e6d7dd
#
_cell.length_a   1.000
_cell.length_b   1.000
_cell.length_c   1.000
_cell.angle_alpha   90.00
_cell.angle_beta   90.00
_cell.angle_gamma   90.00
#
_symmetry.space_group_name_H-M   'P 1'
#
loop_
_entity.id
_entity.type
_entity.pdbx_description
1 polymer ?
#
loop_
_entity_poly.entity_id
_entity_poly.type
_entity_poly.pdbx_seq_one_letter_code
_entity_poly.pdbx_strand_id
1 'polypeptide(L)'
;MAFQDNSLFPHYNVLENIKFGAERNKKKKGIEINDLIKFLHIDHVIDKFPHQISSGEAQRASLARSLLSNPDLLLLDEPLSNIDQSFKEEIQVKLKQILTEQKITTIIVTHDSYEAFYLGTKCGIILDGQLKQYDDPYNVYHFPNSIEVVNFLNRGILIPAKV
;
A
#
# COMPACT_ATOMS: atom_id res chain seq x y z
N MET A 1 -10.19 -2.01 4.38
CA MET A 1 -9.03 -2.34 5.24
C MET A 1 -8.38 -3.57 4.66
N ALA A 2 -7.10 -3.48 4.28
CA ALA A 2 -6.28 -4.63 3.89
C ALA A 2 -5.30 -4.89 5.04
N PHE A 3 -5.36 -6.09 5.58
CA PHE A 3 -4.50 -6.51 6.68
C PHE A 3 -3.29 -7.27 6.15
N GLN A 4 -2.22 -7.32 6.93
CA GLN A 4 -1.01 -8.09 6.66
C GLN A 4 -1.30 -9.59 6.43
N ASP A 5 -2.32 -10.15 7.07
CA ASP A 5 -2.79 -11.53 6.91
C ASP A 5 -3.76 -11.70 5.73
N ASN A 6 -3.55 -11.02 4.62
CA ASN A 6 -4.26 -11.18 3.33
C ASN A 6 -5.71 -11.69 3.40
N SER A 7 -6.49 -11.29 4.38
CA SER A 7 -7.79 -11.81 4.86
C SER A 7 -8.82 -12.11 3.75
N LEU A 8 -8.41 -12.94 2.76
CA LEU A 8 -9.29 -13.46 1.73
C LEU A 8 -10.24 -14.48 2.34
N PHE A 9 -11.46 -14.51 1.84
CA PHE A 9 -12.45 -15.51 2.24
C PHE A 9 -12.04 -16.87 1.67
N PRO A 10 -11.78 -17.88 2.51
CA PRO A 10 -11.21 -19.17 2.06
C PRO A 10 -12.17 -20.00 1.19
N HIS A 11 -13.47 -19.72 1.28
CA HIS A 11 -14.54 -20.40 0.53
C HIS A 11 -14.89 -19.71 -0.79
N TYR A 12 -14.25 -18.59 -1.11
CA TYR A 12 -14.36 -17.87 -2.38
C TYR A 12 -13.06 -18.02 -3.18
N ASN A 13 -13.17 -18.14 -4.51
CA ASN A 13 -12.01 -18.00 -5.38
C ASN A 13 -11.54 -16.52 -5.41
N VAL A 14 -10.42 -16.25 -6.09
CA VAL A 14 -9.84 -14.89 -6.18
C VAL A 14 -10.84 -13.90 -6.78
N LEU A 15 -11.50 -14.27 -7.88
CA LEU A 15 -12.47 -13.39 -8.54
C LEU A 15 -13.67 -13.05 -7.64
N GLU A 16 -14.21 -14.04 -6.95
CA GLU A 16 -15.31 -13.84 -5.99
C GLU A 16 -14.90 -12.96 -4.82
N ASN A 17 -13.68 -13.15 -4.29
CA ASN A 17 -13.11 -12.28 -3.27
C ASN A 17 -13.05 -10.82 -3.73
N ILE A 18 -12.57 -10.57 -4.96
CA ILE A 18 -12.47 -9.22 -5.52
C ILE A 18 -13.87 -8.63 -5.72
N LYS A 19 -14.80 -9.38 -6.31
CA LYS A 19 -16.19 -8.94 -6.55
C LYS A 19 -16.93 -8.59 -5.26
N PHE A 20 -16.63 -9.26 -4.17
CA PHE A 20 -17.22 -8.94 -2.86
C PHE A 20 -16.97 -7.48 -2.44
N GLY A 21 -15.84 -6.89 -2.86
CA GLY A 21 -15.57 -5.46 -2.68
C GLY A 21 -16.56 -4.56 -3.43
N ALA A 22 -16.96 -4.95 -4.65
CA ALA A 22 -17.86 -4.15 -5.50
C ALA A 22 -19.30 -4.08 -4.99
N GLU A 23 -19.78 -5.12 -4.32
CA GLU A 23 -21.18 -5.21 -3.88
C GLU A 23 -21.57 -4.10 -2.89
N ARG A 24 -20.60 -3.54 -2.19
CA ARG A 24 -20.82 -2.50 -1.17
C ARG A 24 -20.96 -1.09 -1.74
N ASN A 25 -20.59 -0.84 -2.99
CA ASN A 25 -20.59 0.52 -3.54
C ASN A 25 -21.19 0.66 -4.94
N LYS A 26 -22.48 0.41 -5.06
CA LYS A 26 -23.25 0.47 -6.34
C LYS A 26 -23.42 1.89 -6.92
N LYS A 27 -22.97 2.95 -6.23
CA LYS A 27 -23.31 4.34 -6.58
C LYS A 27 -22.19 5.18 -7.17
N LYS A 28 -20.93 4.76 -7.08
CA LYS A 28 -19.79 5.51 -7.63
C LYS A 28 -19.27 4.81 -8.88
N LYS A 29 -18.97 5.59 -9.93
CA LYS A 29 -18.20 5.09 -11.09
C LYS A 29 -16.80 4.78 -10.58
N GLY A 30 -16.54 3.50 -10.31
CA GLY A 30 -15.29 2.99 -9.78
C GLY A 30 -14.37 2.49 -10.87
N ILE A 31 -13.33 1.81 -10.45
CA ILE A 31 -12.37 1.14 -11.32
C ILE A 31 -13.02 -0.13 -11.90
N GLU A 32 -12.79 -0.38 -13.16
CA GLU A 32 -13.24 -1.62 -13.79
C GLU A 32 -12.45 -2.81 -13.25
N ILE A 33 -13.17 -3.88 -12.91
CA ILE A 33 -12.57 -5.08 -12.30
C ILE A 33 -11.46 -5.70 -13.17
N ASN A 34 -11.68 -5.71 -14.50
CA ASN A 34 -10.71 -6.28 -15.45
C ASN A 34 -9.41 -5.46 -15.49
N ASP A 35 -9.49 -4.14 -15.32
CA ASP A 35 -8.32 -3.27 -15.28
C ASP A 35 -7.51 -3.51 -14.00
N LEU A 36 -8.18 -3.70 -12.85
CA LEU A 36 -7.53 -4.06 -11.60
C LEU A 36 -6.85 -5.43 -11.67
N ILE A 37 -7.52 -6.43 -12.24
CA ILE A 37 -6.97 -7.79 -12.38
C ILE A 37 -5.69 -7.77 -13.21
N LYS A 38 -5.71 -7.08 -14.36
CA LYS A 38 -4.54 -6.95 -15.24
C LYS A 38 -3.42 -6.16 -14.58
N PHE A 39 -3.73 -5.01 -14.00
CA PHE A 39 -2.78 -4.14 -13.34
C PHE A 39 -2.05 -4.83 -12.16
N LEU A 40 -2.76 -5.69 -11.41
CA LEU A 40 -2.19 -6.41 -10.28
C LEU A 40 -1.59 -7.76 -10.69
N HIS A 41 -1.57 -8.08 -11.98
CA HIS A 41 -1.02 -9.34 -12.50
C HIS A 41 -1.56 -10.59 -11.80
N ILE A 42 -2.89 -10.66 -11.64
CA ILE A 42 -3.58 -11.78 -10.96
C ILE A 42 -4.58 -12.51 -11.88
N ASP A 43 -4.57 -12.22 -13.18
CA ASP A 43 -5.42 -12.83 -14.18
C ASP A 43 -5.27 -14.36 -14.23
N HIS A 44 -4.06 -14.87 -14.06
CA HIS A 44 -3.73 -16.30 -14.09
C HIS A 44 -4.18 -17.09 -12.86
N VAL A 45 -4.68 -16.40 -11.81
CA VAL A 45 -5.11 -17.01 -10.55
C VAL A 45 -6.57 -16.71 -10.17
N ILE A 46 -7.35 -16.06 -11.04
CA ILE A 46 -8.70 -15.59 -10.72
C ILE A 46 -9.66 -16.71 -10.31
N ASP A 47 -9.48 -17.93 -10.85
CA ASP A 47 -10.32 -19.10 -10.57
C ASP A 47 -9.78 -19.95 -9.40
N LYS A 48 -8.59 -19.61 -8.87
CA LYS A 48 -7.97 -20.34 -7.77
C LYS A 48 -8.51 -19.88 -6.41
N PHE A 49 -8.47 -20.76 -5.43
CA PHE A 49 -8.79 -20.46 -4.04
C PHE A 49 -7.56 -19.93 -3.28
N PRO A 50 -7.74 -19.21 -2.14
CA PRO A 50 -6.64 -18.63 -1.38
C PRO A 50 -5.52 -19.60 -1.00
N HIS A 51 -5.84 -20.87 -0.74
CA HIS A 51 -4.85 -21.90 -0.39
C HIS A 51 -4.03 -22.42 -1.60
N GLN A 52 -4.35 -21.99 -2.81
CA GLN A 52 -3.72 -22.42 -4.07
C GLN A 52 -2.83 -21.34 -4.69
N ILE A 53 -2.71 -20.19 -4.04
CA ILE A 53 -1.97 -19.03 -4.53
C ILE A 53 -0.86 -18.63 -3.56
N SER A 54 0.15 -17.94 -4.07
CA SER A 54 1.23 -17.39 -3.25
C SER A 54 0.77 -16.25 -2.33
N SER A 55 1.55 -15.93 -1.31
CA SER A 55 1.26 -14.81 -0.40
C SER A 55 1.21 -13.48 -1.14
N GLY A 56 2.09 -13.26 -2.13
CA GLY A 56 2.08 -12.05 -2.96
C GLY A 56 0.84 -11.95 -3.86
N GLU A 57 0.37 -13.05 -4.47
CA GLU A 57 -0.88 -13.08 -5.22
C GLU A 57 -2.09 -12.82 -4.33
N ALA A 58 -2.10 -13.40 -3.13
CA ALA A 58 -3.16 -13.16 -2.15
C ALA A 58 -3.19 -11.70 -1.69
N GLN A 59 -2.02 -11.08 -1.50
CA GLN A 59 -1.91 -9.66 -1.15
C GLN A 59 -2.45 -8.76 -2.27
N ARG A 60 -2.08 -9.03 -3.54
CA ARG A 60 -2.60 -8.29 -4.68
C ARG A 60 -4.11 -8.47 -4.86
N ALA A 61 -4.64 -9.67 -4.64
CA ALA A 61 -6.09 -9.91 -4.65
C ALA A 61 -6.82 -9.16 -3.52
N SER A 62 -6.25 -9.10 -2.32
CA SER A 62 -6.79 -8.33 -1.19
C SER A 62 -6.78 -6.82 -1.48
N LEU A 63 -5.70 -6.32 -2.10
CA LEU A 63 -5.60 -4.93 -2.55
C LEU A 63 -6.67 -4.62 -3.63
N ALA A 64 -6.83 -5.51 -4.63
CA ALA A 64 -7.88 -5.39 -5.65
C ALA A 64 -9.28 -5.27 -5.03
N ARG A 65 -9.60 -6.16 -4.09
CA ARG A 65 -10.87 -6.15 -3.36
C ARG A 65 -11.11 -4.82 -2.63
N SER A 66 -10.07 -4.31 -1.99
CA SER A 66 -10.15 -3.06 -1.22
C SER A 66 -10.34 -1.84 -2.12
N LEU A 67 -9.64 -1.79 -3.26
CA LEU A 67 -9.76 -0.72 -4.25
C LEU A 67 -11.11 -0.75 -4.98
N LEU A 68 -11.60 -1.95 -5.33
CA LEU A 68 -12.87 -2.10 -6.03
C LEU A 68 -14.07 -1.65 -5.18
N SER A 69 -13.95 -1.69 -3.85
CA SER A 69 -14.97 -1.16 -2.96
C SER A 69 -15.10 0.37 -3.03
N ASN A 70 -14.16 1.05 -3.68
CA ASN A 70 -14.08 2.50 -3.84
C ASN A 70 -14.42 3.26 -2.54
N PRO A 71 -13.67 3.06 -1.46
CA PRO A 71 -13.97 3.58 -0.14
C PRO A 71 -13.64 5.08 -0.05
N ASP A 72 -14.27 5.80 0.88
CA ASP A 72 -13.87 7.17 1.21
C ASP A 72 -12.55 7.21 2.00
N LEU A 73 -12.28 6.17 2.80
CA LEU A 73 -11.04 5.96 3.56
C LEU A 73 -10.52 4.55 3.36
N LEU A 74 -9.30 4.43 2.87
CA LEU A 74 -8.56 3.17 2.67
C LEU A 74 -7.42 3.06 3.68
N LEU A 75 -7.39 1.94 4.40
CA LEU A 75 -6.30 1.61 5.32
C LEU A 75 -5.50 0.44 4.74
N LEU A 76 -4.21 0.64 4.52
CA LEU A 76 -3.29 -0.34 3.96
C LEU A 76 -2.15 -0.60 4.95
N ASP A 77 -1.96 -1.85 5.31
CA ASP A 77 -0.87 -2.29 6.16
C ASP A 77 0.07 -3.17 5.33
N GLU A 78 1.30 -2.68 5.11
CA GLU A 78 2.35 -3.31 4.31
C GLU A 78 1.86 -3.77 2.92
N PRO A 79 1.16 -2.92 2.13
CA PRO A 79 0.40 -3.38 0.96
C PRO A 79 1.25 -3.97 -0.16
N LEU A 80 2.55 -3.69 -0.20
CA LEU A 80 3.45 -4.12 -1.27
C LEU A 80 4.65 -4.94 -0.75
N SER A 81 4.61 -5.43 0.50
CA SER A 81 5.74 -6.13 1.14
C SER A 81 6.09 -7.47 0.50
N ASN A 82 5.09 -8.22 0.02
CA ASN A 82 5.25 -9.54 -0.59
C ASN A 82 5.23 -9.50 -2.13
N ILE A 83 5.51 -8.34 -2.73
CA ILE A 83 5.51 -8.17 -4.17
C ILE A 83 6.96 -8.17 -4.66
N ASP A 84 7.21 -8.93 -5.73
CA ASP A 84 8.53 -8.97 -6.37
C ASP A 84 8.95 -7.56 -6.84
N GLN A 85 10.21 -7.22 -6.63
CA GLN A 85 10.75 -5.90 -6.95
C GLN A 85 10.50 -5.49 -8.41
N SER A 86 10.50 -6.45 -9.34
CA SER A 86 10.24 -6.21 -10.76
C SER A 86 8.83 -5.65 -11.06
N PHE A 87 7.85 -5.94 -10.21
CA PHE A 87 6.47 -5.45 -10.35
C PHE A 87 6.14 -4.31 -9.40
N LYS A 88 6.92 -4.16 -8.32
CA LYS A 88 6.62 -3.22 -7.24
C LYS A 88 6.52 -1.78 -7.73
N GLU A 89 7.46 -1.34 -8.56
CA GLU A 89 7.47 0.03 -9.09
C GLU A 89 6.25 0.31 -9.97
N GLU A 90 5.91 -0.61 -10.87
CA GLU A 90 4.72 -0.47 -11.73
C GLU A 90 3.45 -0.37 -10.89
N ILE A 91 3.32 -1.24 -9.88
CA ILE A 91 2.17 -1.24 -8.98
C ILE A 91 2.10 0.06 -8.16
N GLN A 92 3.22 0.57 -7.68
CA GLN A 92 3.26 1.85 -6.95
C GLN A 92 2.77 3.02 -7.83
N VAL A 93 3.26 3.12 -9.05
CA VAL A 93 2.86 4.19 -9.99
C VAL A 93 1.35 4.15 -10.23
N LYS A 94 0.83 2.97 -10.53
CA LYS A 94 -0.59 2.80 -10.85
C LYS A 94 -1.48 2.97 -9.62
N LEU A 95 -1.04 2.48 -8.47
CA LEU A 95 -1.75 2.67 -7.20
C LEU A 95 -1.89 4.16 -6.88
N LYS A 96 -0.80 4.93 -6.97
CA LYS A 96 -0.82 6.38 -6.77
C LYS A 96 -1.81 7.07 -7.71
N GLN A 97 -1.79 6.70 -8.99
CA GLN A 97 -2.73 7.22 -9.99
C GLN A 97 -4.18 6.95 -9.56
N ILE A 98 -4.51 5.71 -9.23
CA ILE A 98 -5.84 5.29 -8.79
C ILE A 98 -6.31 6.08 -7.56
N LEU A 99 -5.48 6.15 -6.52
CA LEU A 99 -5.81 6.85 -5.28
C LEU A 99 -6.09 8.35 -5.55
N THR A 100 -5.31 8.96 -6.43
CA THR A 100 -5.46 10.38 -6.81
C THR A 100 -6.71 10.63 -7.64
N GLU A 101 -6.93 9.85 -8.70
CA GLU A 101 -8.07 10.00 -9.61
C GLU A 101 -9.41 9.74 -8.92
N GLN A 102 -9.45 8.72 -8.06
CA GLN A 102 -10.66 8.37 -7.31
C GLN A 102 -10.83 9.21 -6.03
N LYS A 103 -9.84 10.07 -5.70
CA LYS A 103 -9.82 10.90 -4.48
C LYS A 103 -10.01 10.10 -3.19
N ILE A 104 -9.39 8.93 -3.11
CA ILE A 104 -9.49 8.05 -1.95
C ILE A 104 -8.53 8.57 -0.87
N THR A 105 -9.06 8.95 0.29
CA THR A 105 -8.23 9.24 1.46
C THR A 105 -7.59 7.94 1.93
N THR A 106 -6.25 7.91 2.02
CA THR A 106 -5.53 6.66 2.29
C THR A 106 -4.54 6.85 3.41
N ILE A 107 -4.51 5.88 4.33
CA ILE A 107 -3.45 5.74 5.34
C ILE A 107 -2.69 4.46 4.99
N ILE A 108 -1.38 4.58 4.79
CA ILE A 108 -0.48 3.46 4.47
C ILE A 108 0.53 3.32 5.60
N VAL A 109 0.65 2.12 6.16
CA VAL A 109 1.72 1.74 7.06
C VAL A 109 2.70 0.88 6.27
N THR A 110 3.98 1.24 6.28
CA THR A 110 5.03 0.50 5.59
C THR A 110 6.38 0.72 6.27
N HIS A 111 7.27 -0.25 6.18
CA HIS A 111 8.68 -0.10 6.56
C HIS A 111 9.58 0.37 5.39
N ASP A 112 9.02 0.45 4.18
CA ASP A 112 9.73 0.92 2.99
C ASP A 112 9.60 2.45 2.86
N SER A 113 10.67 3.17 3.13
CA SER A 113 10.69 4.63 3.03
C SER A 113 10.42 5.14 1.61
N TYR A 114 10.84 4.41 0.58
CA TYR A 114 10.54 4.77 -0.83
C TYR A 114 9.04 4.70 -1.11
N GLU A 115 8.39 3.64 -0.64
CA GLU A 115 6.94 3.48 -0.75
C GLU A 115 6.21 4.63 -0.05
N ALA A 116 6.60 4.92 1.20
CA ALA A 116 6.01 6.01 1.98
C ALA A 116 6.18 7.37 1.30
N PHE A 117 7.36 7.68 0.79
CA PHE A 117 7.66 8.96 0.13
C PHE A 117 7.02 9.07 -1.25
N TYR A 118 6.91 7.96 -1.98
CA TYR A 118 6.31 7.97 -3.30
C TYR A 118 4.78 8.11 -3.25
N LEU A 119 4.11 7.33 -2.39
CA LEU A 119 2.66 7.29 -2.31
C LEU A 119 2.07 8.42 -1.45
N GLY A 120 2.77 8.79 -0.38
CA GLY A 120 2.26 9.74 0.61
C GLY A 120 2.31 11.20 0.16
N THR A 121 1.30 11.97 0.56
CA THR A 121 1.34 13.44 0.54
C THR A 121 1.82 14.00 1.87
N LYS A 122 1.69 13.22 2.93
CA LYS A 122 2.27 13.43 4.27
C LYS A 122 2.89 12.12 4.74
N CYS A 123 4.00 12.22 5.48
CA CYS A 123 4.71 11.09 6.07
C CYS A 123 4.88 11.28 7.57
N GLY A 124 4.60 10.22 8.32
CA GLY A 124 4.88 10.14 9.75
C GLY A 124 5.93 9.06 10.04
N ILE A 125 6.96 9.39 10.81
CA ILE A 125 7.95 8.44 11.30
C ILE A 125 7.61 8.10 12.74
N ILE A 126 7.36 6.82 12.99
CA ILE A 126 7.05 6.28 14.31
C ILE A 126 8.22 5.39 14.74
N LEU A 127 8.87 5.72 15.85
CA LEU A 127 9.93 4.95 16.47
C LEU A 127 9.59 4.75 17.95
N ASP A 128 9.77 3.54 18.44
CA ASP A 128 9.47 3.16 19.84
C ASP A 128 8.05 3.57 20.29
N GLY A 129 7.07 3.41 19.38
CA GLY A 129 5.67 3.76 19.65
C GLY A 129 5.37 5.27 19.70
N GLN A 130 6.33 6.13 19.34
CA GLN A 130 6.18 7.59 19.35
C GLN A 130 6.30 8.17 17.95
N LEU A 131 5.42 9.12 17.63
CA LEU A 131 5.51 9.90 16.40
C LEU A 131 6.67 10.90 16.53
N LYS A 132 7.77 10.65 15.85
CA LYS A 132 8.99 11.46 15.90
C LYS A 132 8.95 12.64 14.95
N GLN A 133 8.41 12.45 13.76
CA GLN A 133 8.27 13.50 12.75
C GLN A 133 7.03 13.27 11.89
N TYR A 134 6.35 14.36 11.51
CA TYR A 134 5.23 14.34 10.60
C TYR A 134 5.26 15.57 9.71
N ASP A 135 5.47 15.38 8.41
CA ASP A 135 5.56 16.48 7.44
C ASP A 135 5.37 15.94 6.01
N ASP A 136 5.56 16.82 5.00
CA ASP A 136 5.68 16.41 3.60
C ASP A 136 6.88 15.46 3.42
N PRO A 137 6.81 14.51 2.49
CA PRO A 137 7.92 13.60 2.18
C PRO A 137 9.26 14.32 1.96
N TYR A 138 9.24 15.44 1.25
CA TYR A 138 10.43 16.26 1.00
C TYR A 138 11.07 16.77 2.31
N ASN A 139 10.25 17.30 3.22
CA ASN A 139 10.74 17.83 4.49
C ASN A 139 11.24 16.71 5.40
N VAL A 140 10.50 15.58 5.48
CA VAL A 140 10.95 14.42 6.27
C VAL A 140 12.32 13.92 5.80
N TYR A 141 12.54 13.92 4.48
CA TYR A 141 13.77 13.43 3.89
C TYR A 141 14.94 14.39 4.01
N HIS A 142 14.73 15.70 3.77
CA HIS A 142 15.80 16.71 3.70
C HIS A 142 16.03 17.44 5.02
N PHE A 143 15.05 17.49 5.90
CA PHE A 143 15.09 18.20 7.17
C PHE A 143 14.64 17.30 8.34
N PRO A 144 15.36 16.17 8.58
CA PRO A 144 15.05 15.31 9.72
C PRO A 144 15.25 16.08 11.02
N ASN A 145 14.28 15.97 11.93
CA ASN A 145 14.24 16.77 13.16
C ASN A 145 15.06 16.18 14.32
N SER A 146 15.59 14.99 14.16
CA SER A 146 16.40 14.31 15.19
C SER A 146 17.40 13.32 14.59
N ILE A 147 18.43 12.98 15.36
CA ILE A 147 19.41 11.95 15.02
C ILE A 147 18.72 10.57 14.82
N GLU A 148 17.71 10.27 15.60
CA GLU A 148 16.94 9.03 15.50
C GLU A 148 16.29 8.91 14.11
N VAL A 149 15.69 9.99 13.60
CA VAL A 149 15.08 10.06 12.27
C VAL A 149 16.14 9.94 11.17
N VAL A 150 17.30 10.62 11.32
CA VAL A 150 18.45 10.50 10.39
C VAL A 150 18.89 9.04 10.26
N ASN A 151 19.09 8.37 11.40
CA ASN A 151 19.52 6.98 11.45
C ASN A 151 18.48 6.04 10.84
N PHE A 152 17.20 6.25 11.14
CA PHE A 152 16.10 5.46 10.57
C PHE A 152 16.06 5.55 9.04
N LEU A 153 16.29 6.73 8.50
CA LEU A 153 16.31 6.97 7.06
C LEU A 153 17.63 6.54 6.39
N ASN A 154 18.59 6.02 7.16
CA ASN A 154 19.95 5.70 6.69
C ASN A 154 20.61 6.88 5.95
N ARG A 155 20.45 8.10 6.49
CA ARG A 155 20.92 9.35 5.89
C ARG A 155 22.01 9.99 6.72
N GLY A 156 23.11 10.32 6.03
CA GLY A 156 24.18 11.11 6.61
C GLY A 156 25.20 10.30 7.41
N ILE A 157 26.34 10.94 7.64
CA ILE A 157 27.41 10.47 8.53
C ILE A 157 27.42 11.44 9.72
N LEU A 158 27.22 10.90 10.92
CA LEU A 158 27.36 11.67 12.14
C LEU A 158 28.84 11.91 12.44
N ILE A 159 29.30 13.15 12.31
CA ILE A 159 30.66 13.55 12.70
C ILE A 159 30.55 14.22 14.06
N PRO A 160 31.13 13.64 15.13
CA PRO A 160 31.17 14.29 16.42
C PRO A 160 32.01 15.57 16.32
N ALA A 161 31.39 16.74 16.52
CA ALA A 161 32.08 18.00 16.63
C ALA A 161 32.26 18.35 18.10
N LYS A 162 33.48 18.66 18.52
CA LYS A 162 33.71 19.38 19.79
C LYS A 162 33.50 20.87 19.54
N VAL A 163 32.54 21.45 20.22
CA VAL A 163 32.37 22.89 20.33
C VAL A 163 33.31 23.43 21.38
#